data_acc81cc5cae8b5ede89e694d8f239c2d
#
_entry.id   acc81cc5cae8b5ede89e694d8f239c2d
#
_cell.length_a   1.000
_cell.length_b   1.000
_cell.length_c   1.000
_cell.angle_alpha   90.00
_cell.angle_beta   90.00
_cell.angle_gamma   90.00
#
_symmetry.space_group_name_H-M   'P 1'
#
loop_
_entity.id
_entity.type
_entity.pdbx_description
1 polymer ?
#
loop_
_entity_poly.entity_id
_entity_poly.type
_entity_poly.pdbx_seq_one_letter_code
_entity_poly.pdbx_strand_id
1 'polypeptide(L)' 'MTATDERQTLAELAEAGGWHRRDIDRTDYYDKGGARVQVLWQGMAAISGGSLYHDDVLTAYTRDLGTVQGWLRR' A
#
# COMPACT_ATOMS: atom_id res chain seq x y z
N MET A 1 9.54 22.48 7.98
CA MET A 1 9.55 21.22 7.23
C MET A 1 8.24 20.49 7.37
N THR A 2 7.67 20.12 6.30
CA THR A 2 6.42 19.40 6.30
C THR A 2 6.61 17.98 6.82
N ALA A 3 5.64 17.46 7.52
CA ALA A 3 5.63 16.07 7.91
C ALA A 3 5.62 15.20 6.65
N THR A 4 6.24 14.05 6.75
CA THR A 4 6.25 13.10 5.64
C THR A 4 4.85 12.58 5.41
N ASP A 5 4.37 12.70 4.18
CA ASP A 5 3.11 12.11 3.76
C ASP A 5 3.39 10.65 3.38
N GLU A 6 3.10 9.73 4.29
CA GLU A 6 3.36 8.31 4.11
C GLU A 6 2.59 7.75 2.92
N ARG A 7 1.38 8.24 2.69
CA ARG A 7 0.56 7.78 1.58
C ARG A 7 1.20 8.14 0.24
N GLN A 8 1.69 9.38 0.12
CA GLN A 8 2.35 9.83 -1.09
C GLN A 8 3.65 9.07 -1.33
N THR A 9 4.44 8.91 -0.28
CA THR A 9 5.71 8.18 -0.35
C THR A 9 5.49 6.74 -0.79
N LEU A 10 4.46 6.10 -0.24
CA LEU A 10 4.14 4.71 -0.59
C LEU A 10 3.67 4.61 -2.04
N ALA A 11 2.88 5.57 -2.49
CA ALA A 11 2.42 5.61 -3.88
C ALA A 11 3.58 5.73 -4.86
N GLU A 12 4.56 6.58 -4.54
CA GLU A 12 5.76 6.72 -5.38
C GLU A 12 6.58 5.44 -5.42
N LEU A 13 6.72 4.78 -4.28
CA LEU A 13 7.44 3.51 -4.20
C LEU A 13 6.75 2.43 -5.05
N ALA A 14 5.43 2.35 -4.95
CA ALA A 14 4.66 1.37 -5.70
C ALA A 14 4.74 1.62 -7.21
N GLU A 15 4.64 2.89 -7.61
CA GLU A 15 4.73 3.26 -9.02
C GLU A 15 6.09 2.88 -9.59
N ALA A 16 7.15 3.17 -8.86
CA ALA A 16 8.51 2.81 -9.25
C ALA A 16 8.69 1.30 -9.39
N GLY A 17 7.94 0.52 -8.62
CA GLY A 17 7.96 -0.94 -8.67
C GLY A 17 7.04 -1.55 -9.71
N GLY A 18 6.32 -0.74 -10.48
CA GLY A 18 5.42 -1.25 -11.51
C GLY A 18 4.03 -1.61 -11.03
N TRP A 19 3.66 -1.19 -9.84
CA TRP A 19 2.32 -1.44 -9.31
C TRP A 19 1.31 -0.46 -9.88
N HIS A 20 0.10 -0.94 -10.13
CA HIS A 20 -1.01 -0.12 -10.58
C HIS A 20 -1.82 0.34 -9.38
N ARG A 21 -1.98 1.64 -9.22
CA ARG A 21 -2.65 2.20 -8.05
C ARG A 21 -4.07 2.66 -8.39
N ARG A 22 -5.01 2.31 -7.51
CA ARG A 22 -6.34 2.91 -7.50
C ARG A 22 -6.59 3.44 -6.10
N ASP A 23 -7.02 4.68 -6.00
CA ASP A 23 -7.33 5.28 -4.71
C ASP A 23 -8.84 5.53 -4.60
N ILE A 24 -9.41 5.04 -3.50
CA ILE A 24 -10.83 5.21 -3.21
C ILE A 24 -10.92 5.67 -1.76
N ASP A 25 -11.27 6.96 -1.56
CA ASP A 25 -11.34 7.57 -0.24
C ASP A 25 -10.02 7.38 0.54
N ARG A 26 -10.06 6.59 1.61
CA ARG A 26 -8.91 6.34 2.48
C ARG A 26 -8.21 5.04 2.17
N THR A 27 -8.56 4.40 1.07
CA THR A 27 -8.01 3.10 0.71
C THR A 27 -7.26 3.22 -0.60
N ASP A 28 -6.05 2.68 -0.64
CA ASP A 28 -5.28 2.53 -1.87
C ASP A 28 -5.20 1.05 -2.21
N TYR A 29 -5.45 0.74 -3.47
CA TYR A 29 -5.31 -0.61 -4.00
C TYR A 29 -4.15 -0.62 -4.98
N TYR A 30 -3.19 -1.50 -4.76
CA TYR A 30 -2.04 -1.68 -5.65
C TYR A 30 -2.09 -3.06 -6.26
N ASP A 31 -2.06 -3.14 -7.58
CA ASP A 31 -2.13 -4.40 -8.31
C ASP A 31 -0.87 -4.60 -9.14
N LYS A 32 -0.31 -5.80 -9.11
CA LYS A 32 0.83 -6.18 -9.93
C LYS A 32 0.78 -7.69 -10.16
N GLY A 33 0.52 -8.09 -11.40
CA GLY A 33 0.33 -9.50 -11.71
C GLY A 33 -0.82 -10.08 -10.90
N GLY A 34 -0.60 -11.22 -10.23
CA GLY A 34 -1.60 -11.83 -9.36
C GLY A 34 -1.60 -11.29 -7.94
N ALA A 35 -0.74 -10.32 -7.63
CA ALA A 35 -0.61 -9.77 -6.29
C ALA A 35 -1.43 -8.48 -6.16
N ARG A 36 -2.06 -8.30 -5.01
CA ARG A 36 -2.79 -7.09 -4.68
C ARG A 36 -2.44 -6.68 -3.26
N VAL A 37 -2.16 -5.40 -3.08
CA VAL A 37 -1.94 -4.83 -1.75
C VAL A 37 -3.03 -3.79 -1.51
N GLN A 38 -3.76 -3.95 -0.42
CA GLN A 38 -4.79 -3.00 0.00
C GLN A 38 -4.27 -2.26 1.21
N VAL A 39 -4.22 -0.94 1.13
CA VAL A 39 -3.72 -0.10 2.22
C VAL A 39 -4.82 0.82 2.69
N LEU A 40 -5.14 0.76 3.96
CA LEU A 40 -6.14 1.61 4.59
C LEU A 40 -5.43 2.70 5.36
N TRP A 41 -5.84 3.94 5.14
CA TRP A 41 -5.20 5.11 5.74
C TRP A 41 -6.07 5.76 6.80
N GLN A 42 -5.41 6.25 7.84
CA GLN A 42 -6.06 7.09 8.84
C GLN A 42 -5.64 8.53 8.55
N GLY A 43 -6.49 9.24 7.82
CA GLY A 43 -6.13 10.55 7.29
C GLY A 43 -5.19 10.45 6.10
N MET A 44 -4.30 11.42 5.94
CA MET A 44 -3.41 11.51 4.78
C MET A 44 -2.00 10.98 5.05
N ALA A 45 -1.62 10.81 6.29
CA ALA A 45 -0.23 10.58 6.63
C ALA A 45 0.05 9.32 7.42
N ALA A 46 -0.96 8.64 7.96
CA ALA A 46 -0.75 7.50 8.83
C ALA A 46 -1.46 6.27 8.31
N ILE A 47 -0.76 5.14 8.31
CA ILE A 47 -1.33 3.86 7.92
C ILE A 47 -2.22 3.32 9.03
N SER A 48 -3.39 2.80 8.65
CA SER A 48 -4.28 2.11 9.57
C SER A 48 -4.14 0.60 9.44
N GLY A 49 -3.87 0.11 8.25
CA GLY A 49 -3.65 -1.31 8.03
C GLY A 49 -3.32 -1.60 6.58
N GLY A 50 -2.72 -2.75 6.33
CA GLY A 50 -2.40 -3.21 4.99
C GLY A 50 -2.63 -4.70 4.85
N SER A 51 -3.12 -5.12 3.71
CA SER A 51 -3.41 -6.52 3.41
C SER A 51 -2.76 -6.90 2.09
N LEU A 52 -2.16 -8.08 2.06
CA LEU A 52 -1.57 -8.64 0.85
C LEU A 52 -2.42 -9.80 0.37
N TYR A 53 -2.79 -9.77 -0.90
CA TYR A 53 -3.56 -10.82 -1.53
C TYR A 53 -2.76 -11.44 -2.68
N HIS A 54 -2.89 -12.75 -2.83
CA HIS A 54 -2.39 -13.48 -3.98
C HIS A 54 -3.54 -14.24 -4.60
N ASP A 55 -3.83 -13.97 -5.87
CA ASP A 55 -4.94 -14.60 -6.60
C ASP A 55 -6.25 -14.51 -5.81
N ASP A 56 -6.53 -13.31 -5.27
CA ASP A 56 -7.72 -13.00 -4.47
C ASP A 56 -7.80 -13.71 -3.12
N VAL A 57 -6.71 -14.32 -2.67
CA VAL A 57 -6.64 -14.95 -1.35
C VAL A 57 -5.79 -14.09 -0.43
N LEU A 58 -6.34 -13.74 0.74
CA LEU A 58 -5.61 -12.97 1.74
C LEU A 58 -4.42 -13.80 2.24
N THR A 59 -3.22 -13.26 2.04
CA THR A 59 -1.98 -13.95 2.38
C THR A 59 -1.36 -13.40 3.66
N ALA A 60 -1.44 -12.08 3.85
CA ALA A 60 -0.83 -11.43 5.01
C ALA A 60 -1.56 -10.15 5.34
N TYR A 61 -1.49 -9.74 6.61
CA TYR A 61 -2.06 -8.49 7.09
C TYR A 61 -1.07 -7.85 8.05
N THR A 62 -0.97 -6.54 8.01
CA THR A 62 -0.09 -5.80 8.92
C THR A 62 -0.64 -4.41 9.18
N ARG A 63 -0.21 -3.82 10.30
CA ARG A 63 -0.42 -2.39 10.58
C ARG A 63 0.89 -1.62 10.42
N ASP A 64 1.95 -2.31 10.04
CA ASP A 64 3.28 -1.72 9.95
C ASP A 64 3.57 -1.24 8.52
N LEU A 65 3.86 0.05 8.39
CA LEU A 65 4.17 0.65 7.10
C LEU A 65 5.40 0.02 6.45
N GLY A 66 6.42 -0.29 7.25
CA GLY A 66 7.64 -0.90 6.74
C GLY A 66 7.39 -2.24 6.08
N THR A 67 6.46 -3.04 6.63
CA THR A 67 6.08 -4.32 6.06
C THR A 67 5.40 -4.13 4.71
N VAL A 68 4.48 -3.16 4.62
CA VAL A 68 3.80 -2.85 3.36
C VAL A 68 4.80 -2.38 2.32
N GLN A 69 5.74 -1.54 2.70
CA GLN A 69 6.81 -1.09 1.80
C GLN A 69 7.60 -2.28 1.26
N GLY A 70 7.88 -3.26 2.11
CA GLY A 70 8.56 -4.48 1.70
C GLY A 70 7.78 -5.28 0.66
N TRP A 71 6.45 -5.33 0.81
CA TRP A 71 5.60 -5.99 -0.19
C TRP A 71 5.68 -5.28 -1.54
N LEU A 72 5.68 -3.96 -1.55
CA LEU A 72 5.67 -3.17 -2.77
C LEU A 72 7.04 -3.14 -3.48
N ARG A 73 8.09 -3.58 -2.80
CA ARG A 73 9.42 -3.67 -3.40
C ARG A 73 9.66 -4.98 -4.16
N ARG A 74 8.76 -5.89 -4.10
CA ARG A 74 8.92 -7.21 -4.74
C ARG A 74 8.75 -7.19 -6.24
#